data_a6633627096f8633d12f9d63b765d486
#
_entry.id   a6633627096f8633d12f9d63b765d486
#
_cell.length_a   1.000
_cell.length_b   1.000
_cell.length_c   1.000
_cell.angle_alpha   90.00
_cell.angle_beta   90.00
_cell.angle_gamma   90.00
#
_symmetry.space_group_name_H-M   'P 1'
#
loop_
_entity.id
_entity.type
_entity.pdbx_description
1 polymer ?
#
loop_
_entity_poly.entity_id
_entity_poly.type
_entity_poly.pdbx_seq_one_letter_code
_entity_poly.pdbx_strand_id
1 'polypeptide(L)'
;MISQIIPFFEQSPWAFYSYITIIGLLVGSFLNVVIYRLPIMMQREWRGDCLEFLKQPAEKAEDKLNLWLPRSRCGECGHQITALENIPIISYLFLRGKCSSCNTHIAIQYPLVELFTGIISFIVAWHFGVSLQTLFALILSWSLIAASGIDIGHKLLPDDLTLPLLWLGILLSFFDIFINLESSVIGAMAGYMSLWSVYIVFKIITGKEGMGHGDFKLLAVLGAWVGWKLLFVIILTSSLVGATIGITMILLKKTSRGTQIPFGPYLAAAGWLSLLYGEQLNRFYFSFL
;
A
#
# COMPACT_ATOMS: atom_id res chain seq x y z
N MET A 1 29.46 -16.75 2.25
CA MET A 1 28.28 -16.98 1.39
C MET A 1 27.64 -15.68 0.94
N ILE A 2 27.28 -14.75 1.83
CA ILE A 2 26.73 -13.40 1.44
C ILE A 2 27.71 -12.59 0.59
N SER A 3 29.02 -12.65 0.88
CA SER A 3 30.09 -11.96 0.13
C SER A 3 30.22 -12.36 -1.34
N GLN A 4 29.63 -13.48 -1.76
CA GLN A 4 29.65 -13.95 -3.15
C GLN A 4 28.32 -13.67 -3.88
N ILE A 5 27.25 -13.45 -3.16
CA ILE A 5 25.90 -13.23 -3.74
C ILE A 5 25.80 -11.85 -4.37
N ILE A 6 26.29 -10.81 -3.68
CA ILE A 6 26.26 -9.43 -4.19
C ILE A 6 27.03 -9.32 -5.51
N PRO A 7 28.32 -9.74 -5.61
CA PRO A 7 29.05 -9.70 -6.88
C PRO A 7 28.39 -10.51 -8.00
N PHE A 8 27.76 -11.65 -7.68
CA PHE A 8 27.03 -12.43 -8.67
C PHE A 8 25.88 -11.65 -9.31
N PHE A 9 25.07 -10.97 -8.47
CA PHE A 9 23.94 -10.19 -8.97
C PHE A 9 24.40 -8.91 -9.70
N GLU A 10 25.50 -8.29 -9.30
CA GLU A 10 26.10 -7.17 -10.03
C GLU A 10 26.59 -7.57 -11.43
N GLN A 11 27.17 -8.78 -11.55
CA GLN A 11 27.61 -9.33 -12.84
C GLN A 11 26.46 -9.84 -13.71
N SER A 12 25.31 -10.19 -13.10
CA SER A 12 24.16 -10.76 -13.77
C SER A 12 22.87 -10.00 -13.43
N PRO A 13 22.66 -8.77 -13.92
CA PRO A 13 21.51 -7.94 -13.56
C PRO A 13 20.16 -8.61 -13.82
N TRP A 14 20.03 -9.37 -14.90
CA TRP A 14 18.78 -10.11 -15.20
C TRP A 14 18.45 -11.18 -14.18
N ALA A 15 19.47 -11.83 -13.60
CA ALA A 15 19.27 -12.79 -12.51
C ALA A 15 18.72 -12.08 -11.27
N PHE A 16 19.24 -10.90 -10.96
CA PHE A 16 18.75 -10.08 -9.86
C PHE A 16 17.30 -9.64 -10.08
N TYR A 17 16.98 -9.08 -11.25
CA TYR A 17 15.62 -8.63 -11.57
C TYR A 17 14.62 -9.78 -11.51
N SER A 18 14.97 -10.94 -12.08
CA SER A 18 14.12 -12.13 -12.03
C SER A 18 13.91 -12.62 -10.59
N TYR A 19 14.97 -12.66 -9.78
CA TYR A 19 14.89 -13.04 -8.37
C TYR A 19 13.97 -12.13 -7.57
N ILE A 20 14.14 -10.80 -7.70
CA ILE A 20 13.30 -9.82 -7.01
C ILE A 20 11.85 -9.89 -7.50
N THR A 21 11.62 -10.13 -8.80
CA THR A 21 10.27 -10.30 -9.35
C THR A 21 9.56 -11.52 -8.75
N ILE A 22 10.27 -12.65 -8.64
CA ILE A 22 9.70 -13.86 -8.02
C ILE A 22 9.36 -13.60 -6.55
N ILE A 23 10.26 -12.93 -5.79
CA ILE A 23 9.95 -12.52 -4.42
C ILE A 23 8.72 -11.61 -4.40
N GLY A 24 8.63 -10.64 -5.31
CA GLY A 24 7.49 -9.74 -5.44
C GLY A 24 6.17 -10.49 -5.67
N LEU A 25 6.17 -11.50 -6.53
CA LEU A 25 5.00 -12.36 -6.75
C LEU A 25 4.58 -13.10 -5.46
N LEU A 26 5.53 -13.69 -4.75
CA LEU A 26 5.29 -14.41 -3.49
C LEU A 26 4.76 -13.46 -2.41
N VAL A 27 5.36 -12.28 -2.28
CA VAL A 27 4.89 -11.25 -1.37
C VAL A 27 3.49 -10.80 -1.77
N GLY A 28 3.19 -10.62 -3.07
CA GLY A 28 1.87 -10.27 -3.58
C GLY A 28 0.78 -11.25 -3.13
N SER A 29 1.09 -12.56 -3.12
CA SER A 29 0.19 -13.58 -2.57
C SER A 29 -0.07 -13.37 -1.08
N PHE A 30 0.97 -13.03 -0.31
CA PHE A 30 0.82 -12.68 1.11
C PHE A 30 0.07 -11.35 1.30
N LEU A 31 0.30 -10.34 0.46
CA LEU A 31 -0.43 -9.06 0.54
C LEU A 31 -1.94 -9.25 0.38
N ASN A 32 -2.39 -10.20 -0.43
CA ASN A 32 -3.81 -10.56 -0.49
C ASN A 32 -4.37 -10.99 0.88
N VAL A 33 -3.58 -11.72 1.67
CA VAL A 33 -3.97 -12.09 3.04
C VAL A 33 -4.03 -10.86 3.94
N VAL A 34 -3.06 -9.95 3.84
CA VAL A 34 -3.02 -8.69 4.60
C VAL A 34 -4.23 -7.83 4.26
N ILE A 35 -4.50 -7.60 2.97
CA ILE A 35 -5.61 -6.78 2.48
C ILE A 35 -6.96 -7.30 3.00
N TYR A 36 -7.13 -8.62 3.05
CA TYR A 36 -8.37 -9.23 3.50
C TYR A 36 -8.50 -9.29 5.03
N ARG A 37 -7.42 -9.71 5.74
CA ARG A 37 -7.51 -10.01 7.18
C ARG A 37 -7.30 -8.81 8.08
N LEU A 38 -6.38 -7.90 7.73
CA LEU A 38 -6.05 -6.78 8.59
C LEU A 38 -7.26 -5.91 8.94
N PRO A 39 -8.14 -5.53 7.99
CA PRO A 39 -9.35 -4.79 8.34
C PRO A 39 -10.29 -5.55 9.28
N ILE A 40 -10.41 -6.88 9.11
CA ILE A 40 -11.24 -7.71 9.97
C ILE A 40 -10.66 -7.77 11.40
N MET A 41 -9.34 -7.92 11.51
CA MET A 41 -8.65 -7.93 12.80
C MET A 41 -8.85 -6.60 13.54
N MET A 42 -8.66 -5.47 12.85
CA MET A 42 -8.89 -4.13 13.41
C MET A 42 -10.33 -3.93 13.87
N GLN A 43 -11.31 -4.35 13.06
CA GLN A 43 -12.73 -4.24 13.44
C GLN A 43 -13.07 -5.07 14.68
N ARG A 44 -12.48 -6.25 14.82
CA ARG A 44 -12.64 -7.10 16.03
C ARG A 44 -12.01 -6.44 17.26
N GLU A 45 -10.82 -5.87 17.12
CA GLU A 45 -10.14 -5.14 18.19
C GLU A 45 -10.98 -3.94 18.65
N TRP A 46 -11.37 -3.05 17.73
CA TRP A 46 -12.23 -1.91 18.05
C TRP A 46 -13.55 -2.30 18.72
N ARG A 47 -14.15 -3.40 18.26
CA ARG A 47 -15.37 -3.91 18.88
C ARG A 47 -15.11 -4.39 20.30
N GLY A 48 -13.99 -5.07 20.54
CA GLY A 48 -13.55 -5.49 21.88
C GLY A 48 -13.37 -4.29 22.80
N ASP A 49 -12.64 -3.26 22.35
CA ASP A 49 -12.40 -2.03 23.12
C ASP A 49 -13.73 -1.31 23.46
N CYS A 50 -14.66 -1.26 22.48
CA CYS A 50 -15.98 -0.68 22.73
C CYS A 50 -16.78 -1.45 23.78
N LEU A 51 -16.77 -2.78 23.73
CA LEU A 51 -17.48 -3.62 24.72
C LEU A 51 -16.85 -3.47 26.11
N GLU A 52 -15.52 -3.43 26.21
CA GLU A 52 -14.80 -3.19 27.45
C GLU A 52 -15.14 -1.81 28.03
N PHE A 53 -15.10 -0.77 27.19
CA PHE A 53 -15.48 0.59 27.62
C PHE A 53 -16.93 0.67 28.12
N LEU A 54 -17.85 -0.03 27.46
CA LEU A 54 -19.27 -0.08 27.84
C LEU A 54 -19.53 -1.05 29.00
N LYS A 55 -18.51 -1.75 29.51
CA LYS A 55 -18.62 -2.79 30.56
C LYS A 55 -19.65 -3.88 30.20
N GLN A 56 -19.76 -4.19 28.90
CA GLN A 56 -20.60 -5.28 28.40
C GLN A 56 -19.80 -6.59 28.39
N PRO A 57 -20.46 -7.73 28.56
CA PRO A 57 -19.79 -9.01 28.49
C PRO A 57 -19.15 -9.20 27.11
N ALA A 58 -17.91 -9.67 27.11
CA ALA A 58 -17.23 -10.03 25.87
C ALA A 58 -18.07 -11.04 25.08
N GLU A 59 -18.21 -10.84 23.78
CA GLU A 59 -18.81 -11.84 22.91
C GLU A 59 -18.00 -13.14 22.98
N LYS A 60 -18.67 -14.28 22.69
CA LYS A 60 -18.00 -15.59 22.66
C LYS A 60 -16.71 -15.46 21.85
N ALA A 61 -15.61 -15.94 22.42
CA ALA A 61 -14.31 -15.92 21.79
C ALA A 61 -14.41 -16.50 20.38
N GLU A 62 -14.37 -15.62 19.38
CA GLU A 62 -14.22 -16.05 18.00
C GLU A 62 -12.83 -16.67 17.82
N ASP A 63 -12.72 -17.60 16.86
CA ASP A 63 -11.42 -18.21 16.51
C ASP A 63 -10.35 -17.11 16.31
N LYS A 64 -9.16 -17.36 16.88
CA LYS A 64 -8.03 -16.44 16.76
C LYS A 64 -7.71 -16.22 15.29
N LEU A 65 -8.04 -15.05 14.79
CA LEU A 65 -7.67 -14.60 13.45
C LEU A 65 -6.41 -13.74 13.52
N ASN A 66 -5.36 -14.16 12.82
CA ASN A 66 -4.17 -13.36 12.60
C ASN A 66 -3.69 -13.54 11.15
N LEU A 67 -2.58 -12.91 10.77
CA LEU A 67 -2.06 -12.99 9.40
C LEU A 67 -1.58 -14.41 9.02
N TRP A 68 -1.28 -15.27 10.00
CA TRP A 68 -0.75 -16.63 9.81
C TRP A 68 -1.80 -17.71 10.01
N LEU A 69 -2.74 -17.51 10.93
CA LEU A 69 -3.76 -18.49 11.34
C LEU A 69 -5.16 -17.89 11.23
N PRO A 70 -6.13 -18.73 10.82
CA PRO A 70 -6.04 -20.05 10.23
C PRO A 70 -5.40 -20.04 8.83
N ARG A 71 -5.00 -21.19 8.28
CA ARG A 71 -4.53 -21.29 6.88
C ARG A 71 -5.60 -20.77 5.91
N SER A 72 -5.18 -20.30 4.73
CA SER A 72 -6.09 -19.85 3.68
C SER A 72 -7.03 -20.97 3.26
N ARG A 73 -8.31 -20.66 3.10
CA ARG A 73 -9.39 -21.60 2.77
C ARG A 73 -10.28 -21.02 1.70
N CYS A 74 -10.92 -21.88 0.95
CA CYS A 74 -12.03 -21.47 0.09
C CYS A 74 -13.20 -20.94 0.93
N GLY A 75 -13.72 -19.76 0.60
CA GLY A 75 -14.83 -19.14 1.35
C GLY A 75 -16.14 -19.94 1.29
N GLU A 76 -16.32 -20.75 0.24
CA GLU A 76 -17.56 -21.51 0.04
C GLU A 76 -17.52 -22.91 0.67
N CYS A 77 -16.46 -23.69 0.37
CA CYS A 77 -16.42 -25.11 0.79
C CYS A 77 -15.48 -25.36 1.99
N GLY A 78 -14.72 -24.35 2.44
CA GLY A 78 -13.77 -24.52 3.55
C GLY A 78 -12.49 -25.31 3.18
N HIS A 79 -12.32 -25.75 1.92
CA HIS A 79 -11.14 -26.44 1.45
C HIS A 79 -9.87 -25.64 1.79
N GLN A 80 -8.88 -26.26 2.45
CA GLN A 80 -7.60 -25.64 2.75
C GLN A 80 -6.74 -25.52 1.50
N ILE A 81 -6.33 -24.29 1.18
CA ILE A 81 -5.46 -24.02 0.04
C ILE A 81 -4.07 -24.59 0.33
N THR A 82 -3.59 -25.48 -0.51
CA THR A 82 -2.26 -26.10 -0.43
C THR A 82 -1.17 -25.14 -0.91
N ALA A 83 0.10 -25.43 -0.62
CA ALA A 83 1.22 -24.62 -1.11
C ALA A 83 1.28 -24.54 -2.64
N LEU A 84 0.92 -25.63 -3.34
CA LEU A 84 0.89 -25.67 -4.81
C LEU A 84 -0.24 -24.82 -5.38
N GLU A 85 -1.40 -24.83 -4.72
CA GLU A 85 -2.54 -24.00 -5.11
C GLU A 85 -2.33 -22.52 -4.78
N ASN A 86 -1.30 -22.19 -4.00
CA ASN A 86 -0.91 -20.82 -3.62
C ASN A 86 0.30 -20.29 -4.41
N ILE A 87 0.78 -21.01 -5.44
CA ILE A 87 1.83 -20.50 -6.33
C ILE A 87 1.24 -19.30 -7.12
N PRO A 88 1.84 -18.10 -6.98
CA PRO A 88 1.25 -16.89 -7.54
C PRO A 88 1.02 -16.99 -9.04
N ILE A 89 -0.14 -16.53 -9.51
CA ILE A 89 -0.57 -16.51 -10.92
C ILE A 89 -0.67 -17.93 -11.52
N ILE A 90 0.34 -18.76 -11.35
CA ILE A 90 0.46 -20.09 -11.97
C ILE A 90 -0.72 -20.98 -11.53
N SER A 91 -1.00 -21.05 -10.24
CA SER A 91 -2.11 -21.85 -9.73
C SER A 91 -3.47 -21.37 -10.27
N TYR A 92 -3.66 -20.05 -10.35
CA TYR A 92 -4.88 -19.47 -10.90
C TYR A 92 -5.10 -19.88 -12.37
N LEU A 93 -4.05 -19.85 -13.19
CA LEU A 93 -4.10 -20.27 -14.59
C LEU A 93 -4.37 -21.77 -14.74
N PHE A 94 -3.67 -22.62 -13.97
CA PHE A 94 -3.88 -24.06 -13.97
C PHE A 94 -5.29 -24.46 -13.54
N LEU A 95 -5.80 -23.83 -12.48
CA LEU A 95 -7.15 -24.04 -11.96
C LEU A 95 -8.23 -23.31 -12.75
N ARG A 96 -7.85 -22.57 -13.81
CA ARG A 96 -8.76 -21.78 -14.65
C ARG A 96 -9.65 -20.84 -13.82
N GLY A 97 -9.07 -20.25 -12.76
CA GLY A 97 -9.77 -19.33 -11.87
C GLY A 97 -10.85 -19.99 -10.99
N LYS A 98 -10.74 -21.29 -10.70
CA LYS A 98 -11.74 -22.04 -9.91
C LYS A 98 -11.10 -22.78 -8.75
N CYS A 99 -11.87 -22.96 -7.68
CA CYS A 99 -11.45 -23.80 -6.56
C CYS A 99 -11.29 -25.26 -7.01
N SER A 100 -10.22 -25.92 -6.58
CA SER A 100 -9.93 -27.34 -6.91
C SER A 100 -10.99 -28.31 -6.37
N SER A 101 -11.70 -27.96 -5.28
CA SER A 101 -12.66 -28.83 -4.61
C SER A 101 -14.10 -28.58 -5.06
N CYS A 102 -14.57 -27.31 -5.09
CA CYS A 102 -15.97 -26.98 -5.34
C CYS A 102 -16.22 -26.24 -6.66
N ASN A 103 -15.18 -25.97 -7.45
CA ASN A 103 -15.25 -25.22 -8.72
C ASN A 103 -15.82 -23.78 -8.63
N THR A 104 -15.99 -23.22 -7.42
CA THR A 104 -16.36 -21.80 -7.24
C THR A 104 -15.30 -20.89 -7.83
N HIS A 105 -15.71 -19.80 -8.46
CA HIS A 105 -14.80 -18.83 -9.06
C HIS A 105 -13.93 -18.11 -8.01
N ILE A 106 -12.64 -18.08 -8.25
CA ILE A 106 -11.66 -17.31 -7.48
C ILE A 106 -11.68 -15.87 -8.01
N ALA A 107 -11.79 -14.89 -7.13
CA ALA A 107 -11.80 -13.48 -7.52
C ALA A 107 -10.51 -13.10 -8.26
N ILE A 108 -10.64 -12.41 -9.38
CA ILE A 108 -9.51 -11.97 -10.22
C ILE A 108 -8.58 -10.98 -9.48
N GLN A 109 -9.06 -10.39 -8.39
CA GLN A 109 -8.26 -9.51 -7.53
C GLN A 109 -6.98 -10.20 -7.05
N TYR A 110 -7.04 -11.49 -6.69
CA TYR A 110 -5.88 -12.23 -6.17
C TYR A 110 -4.70 -12.25 -7.16
N PRO A 111 -4.85 -12.79 -8.39
CA PRO A 111 -3.75 -12.82 -9.34
C PRO A 111 -3.36 -11.42 -9.83
N LEU A 112 -4.27 -10.44 -9.82
CA LEU A 112 -3.93 -9.05 -10.17
C LEU A 112 -3.01 -8.41 -9.13
N VAL A 113 -3.26 -8.57 -7.84
CA VAL A 113 -2.36 -8.06 -6.78
C VAL A 113 -1.00 -8.74 -6.88
N GLU A 114 -0.95 -10.05 -7.11
CA GLU A 114 0.30 -10.81 -7.27
C GLU A 114 1.12 -10.27 -8.45
N LEU A 115 0.49 -10.15 -9.63
CA LEU A 115 1.13 -9.65 -10.85
C LEU A 115 1.62 -8.22 -10.67
N PHE A 116 0.77 -7.35 -10.12
CA PHE A 116 1.10 -5.96 -9.88
C PHE A 116 2.28 -5.81 -8.92
N THR A 117 2.30 -6.60 -7.83
CA THR A 117 3.41 -6.59 -6.86
C THR A 117 4.70 -7.09 -7.52
N GLY A 118 4.64 -8.11 -8.37
CA GLY A 118 5.79 -8.59 -9.14
C GLY A 118 6.34 -7.53 -10.09
N ILE A 119 5.46 -6.84 -10.86
CA ILE A 119 5.86 -5.76 -11.78
C ILE A 119 6.49 -4.59 -11.03
N ILE A 120 5.87 -4.13 -9.94
CA ILE A 120 6.41 -3.04 -9.11
C ILE A 120 7.78 -3.43 -8.55
N SER A 121 7.95 -4.67 -8.09
CA SER A 121 9.23 -5.17 -7.57
C SER A 121 10.31 -5.20 -8.66
N PHE A 122 9.96 -5.60 -9.88
CA PHE A 122 10.86 -5.53 -11.03
C PHE A 122 11.31 -4.09 -11.31
N ILE A 123 10.37 -3.13 -11.36
CA ILE A 123 10.67 -1.72 -11.63
C ILE A 123 11.60 -1.14 -10.57
N VAL A 124 11.35 -1.43 -9.29
CA VAL A 124 12.21 -0.99 -8.18
C VAL A 124 13.61 -1.58 -8.31
N ALA A 125 13.73 -2.87 -8.58
CA ALA A 125 15.03 -3.54 -8.77
C ALA A 125 15.78 -2.99 -9.98
N TRP A 126 15.07 -2.72 -11.08
CA TRP A 126 15.65 -2.13 -12.28
C TRP A 126 16.15 -0.70 -12.05
N HIS A 127 15.41 0.09 -11.26
CA HIS A 127 15.73 1.49 -10.99
C HIS A 127 16.93 1.66 -10.04
N PHE A 128 16.94 0.91 -8.93
CA PHE A 128 17.95 1.06 -7.87
C PHE A 128 19.09 0.02 -7.92
N GLY A 129 18.97 -1.02 -8.75
CA GLY A 129 19.98 -2.08 -8.85
C GLY A 129 20.17 -2.84 -7.53
N VAL A 130 21.35 -3.42 -7.35
CA VAL A 130 21.73 -4.14 -6.12
C VAL A 130 22.15 -3.13 -5.05
N SER A 131 21.21 -2.67 -4.22
CA SER A 131 21.45 -1.60 -3.25
C SER A 131 20.53 -1.73 -2.03
N LEU A 132 20.87 -1.03 -0.95
CA LEU A 132 19.97 -0.86 0.21
C LEU A 132 18.71 -0.09 -0.18
N GLN A 133 18.81 0.84 -1.13
CA GLN A 133 17.64 1.56 -1.63
C GLN A 133 16.62 0.60 -2.22
N THR A 134 17.02 -0.42 -2.96
CA THR A 134 16.12 -1.45 -3.48
C THR A 134 15.37 -2.15 -2.36
N LEU A 135 16.07 -2.59 -1.31
CA LEU A 135 15.45 -3.28 -0.19
C LEU A 135 14.35 -2.44 0.45
N PHE A 136 14.66 -1.21 0.79
CA PHE A 136 13.72 -0.34 1.49
C PHE A 136 12.61 0.20 0.57
N ALA A 137 12.91 0.48 -0.69
CA ALA A 137 11.90 0.85 -1.67
C ALA A 137 10.90 -0.29 -1.94
N LEU A 138 11.32 -1.56 -1.87
CA LEU A 138 10.41 -2.71 -1.94
C LEU A 138 9.48 -2.76 -0.72
N ILE A 139 10.02 -2.56 0.50
CA ILE A 139 9.20 -2.53 1.72
C ILE A 139 8.13 -1.44 1.63
N LEU A 140 8.52 -0.22 1.22
CA LEU A 140 7.55 0.85 1.00
C LEU A 140 6.52 0.47 -0.05
N SER A 141 6.96 -0.02 -1.21
CA SER A 141 6.08 -0.37 -2.34
C SER A 141 5.03 -1.42 -1.94
N TRP A 142 5.46 -2.50 -1.29
CA TRP A 142 4.56 -3.56 -0.84
C TRP A 142 3.56 -3.06 0.20
N SER A 143 4.00 -2.22 1.12
CA SER A 143 3.11 -1.63 2.13
C SER A 143 2.12 -0.64 1.51
N LEU A 144 2.53 0.15 0.51
CA LEU A 144 1.64 1.03 -0.25
C LEU A 144 0.60 0.24 -1.06
N ILE A 145 0.96 -0.92 -1.62
CA ILE A 145 0.02 -1.82 -2.32
C ILE A 145 -1.01 -2.36 -1.33
N ALA A 146 -0.57 -2.84 -0.15
CA ALA A 146 -1.47 -3.33 0.89
C ALA A 146 -2.42 -2.23 1.38
N ALA A 147 -1.88 -1.05 1.73
CA ALA A 147 -2.67 0.11 2.17
C ALA A 147 -3.70 0.54 1.11
N SER A 148 -3.28 0.59 -0.16
CA SER A 148 -4.19 0.92 -1.29
C SER A 148 -5.30 -0.12 -1.45
N GLY A 149 -4.98 -1.41 -1.35
CA GLY A 149 -5.97 -2.48 -1.43
C GLY A 149 -7.00 -2.42 -0.29
N ILE A 150 -6.55 -2.12 0.92
CA ILE A 150 -7.41 -1.94 2.08
C ILE A 150 -8.29 -0.71 1.91
N ASP A 151 -7.74 0.42 1.46
CA ASP A 151 -8.49 1.66 1.27
C ASP A 151 -9.56 1.53 0.19
N ILE A 152 -9.28 0.84 -0.92
CA ILE A 152 -10.27 0.55 -1.97
C ILE A 152 -11.46 -0.25 -1.42
N GLY A 153 -11.20 -1.26 -0.59
CA GLY A 153 -12.23 -2.15 -0.06
C GLY A 153 -12.97 -1.60 1.15
N HIS A 154 -12.25 -0.96 2.08
CA HIS A 154 -12.76 -0.62 3.41
C HIS A 154 -12.69 0.88 3.73
N LYS A 155 -12.04 1.70 2.90
CA LYS A 155 -11.78 3.14 3.14
C LYS A 155 -11.06 3.39 4.46
N LEU A 156 -10.10 2.53 4.74
CA LEU A 156 -9.27 2.54 5.94
C LEU A 156 -7.80 2.51 5.53
N LEU A 157 -7.00 3.30 6.22
CA LEU A 157 -5.54 3.26 6.14
C LEU A 157 -4.98 2.88 7.52
N PRO A 158 -4.61 1.62 7.73
CA PRO A 158 -4.20 1.11 9.04
C PRO A 158 -2.96 1.80 9.59
N ASP A 159 -3.00 2.16 10.87
CA ASP A 159 -1.85 2.72 11.58
C ASP A 159 -0.71 1.70 11.69
N ASP A 160 -1.02 0.42 11.76
CA ASP A 160 -0.06 -0.69 11.76
C ASP A 160 0.81 -0.73 10.49
N LEU A 161 0.36 -0.13 9.39
CA LEU A 161 1.14 0.03 8.16
C LEU A 161 1.78 1.42 8.08
N THR A 162 1.02 2.48 8.35
CA THR A 162 1.48 3.85 8.12
C THR A 162 2.52 4.31 9.14
N LEU A 163 2.32 4.03 10.44
CA LEU A 163 3.25 4.50 11.46
C LEU A 163 4.64 3.82 11.41
N PRO A 164 4.75 2.49 11.25
CA PRO A 164 6.05 1.86 11.07
C PRO A 164 6.80 2.38 9.85
N LEU A 165 6.09 2.64 8.73
CA LEU A 165 6.70 3.21 7.53
C LEU A 165 7.17 4.65 7.73
N LEU A 166 6.42 5.46 8.47
CA LEU A 166 6.82 6.82 8.82
C LEU A 166 8.14 6.80 9.59
N TRP A 167 8.21 6.01 10.65
CA TRP A 167 9.41 5.90 11.46
C TRP A 167 10.58 5.27 10.70
N LEU A 168 10.31 4.30 9.84
CA LEU A 168 11.33 3.72 8.97
C LEU A 168 11.91 4.77 8.01
N GLY A 169 11.08 5.61 7.38
CA GLY A 169 11.54 6.69 6.51
C GLY A 169 12.46 7.68 7.23
N ILE A 170 12.07 8.10 8.45
CA ILE A 170 12.90 8.96 9.30
C ILE A 170 14.20 8.23 9.70
N LEU A 171 14.14 6.95 10.08
CA LEU A 171 15.33 6.17 10.42
C LEU A 171 16.33 6.08 9.26
N LEU A 172 15.85 5.82 8.05
CA LEU A 172 16.69 5.73 6.87
C LEU A 172 17.36 7.05 6.50
N SER A 173 16.72 8.16 6.82
CA SER A 173 17.27 9.50 6.57
C SER A 173 18.47 9.87 7.46
N PHE A 174 18.70 9.18 8.59
CA PHE A 174 19.93 9.29 9.37
C PHE A 174 21.16 8.77 8.59
N PHE A 175 20.92 7.88 7.62
CA PHE A 175 21.97 7.27 6.80
C PHE A 175 21.97 7.83 5.35
N ASP A 176 21.19 8.89 5.10
CA ASP A 176 21.05 9.53 3.78
C ASP A 176 20.71 8.53 2.65
N ILE A 177 19.90 7.48 2.94
CA ILE A 177 19.56 6.41 1.98
C ILE A 177 18.78 6.97 0.80
N PHE A 178 17.75 7.81 1.03
CA PHE A 178 16.97 8.49 0.00
C PHE A 178 17.09 10.00 0.11
N ILE A 179 16.98 10.54 1.31
CA ILE A 179 17.03 11.98 1.61
C ILE A 179 17.69 12.19 2.97
N ASN A 180 18.12 13.42 3.25
CA ASN A 180 18.69 13.79 4.54
C ASN A 180 17.61 13.93 5.64
N LEU A 181 18.04 13.87 6.90
CA LEU A 181 17.15 13.91 8.07
C LEU A 181 16.29 15.17 8.14
N GLU A 182 16.84 16.33 7.85
CA GLU A 182 16.10 17.60 7.88
C GLU A 182 14.93 17.56 6.87
N SER A 183 15.19 17.15 5.65
CA SER A 183 14.17 17.04 4.60
C SER A 183 13.10 16.01 4.92
N SER A 184 13.49 14.91 5.59
CA SER A 184 12.59 13.85 6.02
C SER A 184 11.63 14.33 7.11
N VAL A 185 12.16 14.95 8.16
CA VAL A 185 11.34 15.44 9.30
C VAL A 185 10.42 16.56 8.84
N ILE A 186 10.93 17.55 8.11
CA ILE A 186 10.12 18.64 7.56
C ILE A 186 9.06 18.06 6.60
N GLY A 187 9.43 17.07 5.77
CA GLY A 187 8.52 16.38 4.86
C GLY A 187 7.38 15.67 5.59
N ALA A 188 7.69 14.94 6.66
CA ALA A 188 6.68 14.28 7.49
C ALA A 188 5.70 15.28 8.10
N MET A 189 6.22 16.35 8.73
CA MET A 189 5.40 17.39 9.36
C MET A 189 4.55 18.15 8.33
N ALA A 190 5.15 18.61 7.25
CA ALA A 190 4.46 19.33 6.19
C ALA A 190 3.43 18.47 5.47
N GLY A 191 3.75 17.18 5.25
CA GLY A 191 2.82 16.22 4.67
C GLY A 191 1.56 16.06 5.51
N TYR A 192 1.71 15.84 6.81
CA TYR A 192 0.56 15.75 7.71
C TYR A 192 -0.25 17.05 7.75
N MET A 193 0.44 18.17 8.03
CA MET A 193 -0.19 19.46 8.26
C MET A 193 -0.89 20.01 7.02
N SER A 194 -0.41 19.74 5.81
CA SER A 194 -1.01 20.21 4.57
C SER A 194 -2.45 19.68 4.37
N LEU A 195 -2.65 18.38 4.45
CA LEU A 195 -3.99 17.78 4.33
C LEU A 195 -4.85 18.04 5.56
N TRP A 196 -4.25 18.05 6.75
CA TRP A 196 -4.96 18.38 7.99
C TRP A 196 -5.52 19.82 7.96
N SER A 197 -4.74 20.80 7.49
CA SER A 197 -5.22 22.17 7.37
C SER A 197 -6.38 22.30 6.37
N VAL A 198 -6.28 21.63 5.21
CA VAL A 198 -7.37 21.57 4.22
C VAL A 198 -8.63 20.95 4.85
N TYR A 199 -8.48 19.84 5.58
CA TYR A 199 -9.60 19.20 6.28
C TYR A 199 -10.27 20.13 7.30
N ILE A 200 -9.48 20.83 8.14
CA ILE A 200 -10.04 21.76 9.13
C ILE A 200 -10.80 22.91 8.47
N VAL A 201 -10.20 23.54 7.46
CA VAL A 201 -10.85 24.63 6.70
C VAL A 201 -12.16 24.13 6.07
N PHE A 202 -12.13 22.96 5.43
CA PHE A 202 -13.34 22.37 4.84
C PHE A 202 -14.41 22.06 5.90
N LYS A 203 -14.02 21.50 7.06
CA LYS A 203 -14.95 21.20 8.16
C LYS A 203 -15.60 22.46 8.74
N ILE A 204 -14.81 23.54 8.89
CA ILE A 204 -15.34 24.83 9.37
C ILE A 204 -16.34 25.44 8.39
N ILE A 205 -16.06 25.38 7.08
CA ILE A 205 -16.92 26.00 6.05
C ILE A 205 -18.18 25.17 5.80
N THR A 206 -18.07 23.84 5.76
CA THR A 206 -19.17 22.96 5.31
C THR A 206 -19.88 22.22 6.44
N GLY A 207 -19.29 22.15 7.63
CA GLY A 207 -19.77 21.33 8.76
C GLY A 207 -19.62 19.82 8.53
N LYS A 208 -18.95 19.40 7.45
CA LYS A 208 -18.82 17.97 7.06
C LYS A 208 -17.37 17.52 7.14
N GLU A 209 -17.20 16.24 7.40
CA GLU A 209 -15.88 15.59 7.32
C GLU A 209 -15.63 15.17 5.87
N GLY A 210 -14.68 15.84 5.20
CA GLY A 210 -14.43 15.66 3.76
C GLY A 210 -13.37 14.63 3.43
N MET A 211 -12.53 14.20 4.41
CA MET A 211 -11.38 13.33 4.18
C MET A 211 -11.07 12.50 5.42
N GLY A 212 -10.53 11.30 5.25
CA GLY A 212 -10.08 10.42 6.33
C GLY A 212 -8.74 10.87 6.94
N HIS A 213 -8.59 10.68 8.26
CA HIS A 213 -7.33 10.99 8.95
C HIS A 213 -6.15 10.10 8.48
N GLY A 214 -6.44 8.96 7.87
CA GLY A 214 -5.44 8.06 7.31
C GLY A 214 -4.64 8.68 6.15
N ASP A 215 -5.30 9.51 5.32
CA ASP A 215 -4.65 10.19 4.19
C ASP A 215 -3.56 11.17 4.66
N PHE A 216 -3.77 11.85 5.81
CA PHE A 216 -2.76 12.75 6.39
C PHE A 216 -1.52 11.98 6.83
N LYS A 217 -1.73 10.83 7.47
CA LYS A 217 -0.64 9.94 7.91
C LYS A 217 0.11 9.36 6.71
N LEU A 218 -0.62 8.95 5.67
CA LEU A 218 0.00 8.43 4.44
C LEU A 218 0.84 9.52 3.76
N LEU A 219 0.35 10.75 3.67
CA LEU A 219 1.15 11.83 3.09
C LEU A 219 2.36 12.19 3.97
N ALA A 220 2.24 12.08 5.29
CA ALA A 220 3.39 12.22 6.20
C ALA A 220 4.43 11.12 5.95
N VAL A 221 4.01 9.86 5.75
CA VAL A 221 4.90 8.76 5.33
C VAL A 221 5.64 9.14 4.05
N LEU A 222 4.92 9.53 3.02
CA LEU A 222 5.53 9.90 1.74
C LEU A 222 6.50 11.06 1.90
N GLY A 223 6.13 12.09 2.69
CA GLY A 223 7.01 13.20 3.01
C GLY A 223 8.30 12.78 3.73
N ALA A 224 8.21 11.79 4.63
CA ALA A 224 9.37 11.23 5.32
C ALA A 224 10.34 10.50 4.37
N TRP A 225 9.84 9.90 3.29
CA TRP A 225 10.64 9.14 2.34
C TRP A 225 11.19 9.96 1.17
N VAL A 226 10.42 10.94 0.66
CA VAL A 226 10.80 11.71 -0.54
C VAL A 226 11.11 13.18 -0.26
N GLY A 227 10.87 13.64 0.97
CA GLY A 227 11.14 15.01 1.40
C GLY A 227 10.01 15.98 1.09
N TRP A 228 10.11 17.16 1.71
CA TRP A 228 9.07 18.20 1.62
C TRP A 228 8.92 18.82 0.23
N LYS A 229 10.00 18.87 -0.55
CA LYS A 229 10.01 19.50 -1.89
C LYS A 229 9.07 18.83 -2.89
N LEU A 230 8.84 17.54 -2.75
CA LEU A 230 7.99 16.76 -3.64
C LEU A 230 6.54 16.67 -3.18
N LEU A 231 6.21 17.11 -1.96
CA LEU A 231 4.85 17.05 -1.43
C LEU A 231 3.82 17.76 -2.30
N PHE A 232 4.17 18.94 -2.83
CA PHE A 232 3.28 19.69 -3.73
C PHE A 232 2.96 18.88 -5.00
N VAL A 233 3.95 18.25 -5.60
CA VAL A 233 3.78 17.40 -6.78
C VAL A 233 2.90 16.20 -6.45
N ILE A 234 3.11 15.55 -5.30
CA ILE A 234 2.31 14.41 -4.85
C ILE A 234 0.84 14.81 -4.66
N ILE A 235 0.59 15.91 -3.95
CA ILE A 235 -0.78 16.39 -3.70
C ILE A 235 -1.47 16.76 -5.01
N LEU A 236 -0.78 17.51 -5.89
CA LEU A 236 -1.34 17.95 -7.15
C LEU A 236 -1.67 16.76 -8.06
N THR A 237 -0.72 15.84 -8.26
CA THR A 237 -0.91 14.69 -9.16
C THR A 237 -1.95 13.71 -8.61
N SER A 238 -1.94 13.41 -7.31
CA SER A 238 -2.93 12.54 -6.69
C SER A 238 -4.34 13.14 -6.75
N SER A 239 -4.47 14.45 -6.51
CA SER A 239 -5.75 15.15 -6.59
C SER A 239 -6.29 15.21 -8.01
N LEU A 240 -5.43 15.48 -9.00
CA LEU A 240 -5.82 15.51 -10.41
C LEU A 240 -6.30 14.13 -10.90
N VAL A 241 -5.54 13.08 -10.59
CA VAL A 241 -5.90 11.70 -10.97
C VAL A 241 -7.18 11.27 -10.23
N GLY A 242 -7.26 11.52 -8.93
CA GLY A 242 -8.44 11.19 -8.13
C GLY A 242 -9.70 11.91 -8.61
N ALA A 243 -9.61 13.22 -8.91
CA ALA A 243 -10.71 13.99 -9.47
C ALA A 243 -11.14 13.48 -10.85
N THR A 244 -10.18 13.19 -11.73
CA THR A 244 -10.46 12.67 -13.08
C THR A 244 -11.19 11.32 -13.01
N ILE A 245 -10.71 10.39 -12.18
CA ILE A 245 -11.35 9.08 -11.99
C ILE A 245 -12.73 9.26 -11.34
N GLY A 246 -12.85 10.10 -10.32
CA GLY A 246 -14.11 10.36 -9.65
C GLY A 246 -15.18 10.95 -10.58
N ILE A 247 -14.83 11.97 -11.37
CA ILE A 247 -15.72 12.56 -12.37
C ILE A 247 -16.13 11.51 -13.40
N THR A 248 -15.18 10.72 -13.89
CA THR A 248 -15.45 9.65 -14.88
C THR A 248 -16.42 8.62 -14.33
N MET A 249 -16.26 8.19 -13.07
CA MET A 249 -17.18 7.23 -12.42
C MET A 249 -18.59 7.80 -12.27
N ILE A 250 -18.73 9.10 -11.96
CA ILE A 250 -20.02 9.77 -11.87
C ILE A 250 -20.67 9.87 -13.26
N LEU A 251 -19.93 10.27 -14.28
CA LEU A 251 -20.42 10.36 -15.66
C LEU A 251 -20.88 9.02 -16.22
N LEU A 252 -20.16 7.95 -15.88
CA LEU A 252 -20.54 6.57 -16.25
C LEU A 252 -21.66 6.00 -15.37
N LYS A 253 -22.25 6.77 -14.47
CA LYS A 253 -23.31 6.37 -13.52
C LYS A 253 -22.96 5.14 -12.66
N LYS A 254 -21.67 4.87 -12.49
CA LYS A 254 -21.19 3.78 -11.63
C LYS A 254 -21.18 4.17 -10.15
N THR A 255 -21.29 5.45 -9.85
CA THR A 255 -21.22 5.98 -8.48
C THR A 255 -22.20 7.15 -8.34
N SER A 256 -22.89 7.24 -7.21
CA SER A 256 -23.78 8.38 -6.92
C SER A 256 -23.00 9.60 -6.45
N ARG A 257 -23.58 10.81 -6.63
CA ARG A 257 -23.02 12.03 -6.04
C ARG A 257 -23.00 11.90 -4.51
N GLY A 258 -21.81 12.03 -3.91
CA GLY A 258 -21.60 11.91 -2.46
C GLY A 258 -21.01 10.57 -1.99
N THR A 259 -20.77 9.60 -2.88
CA THR A 259 -20.02 8.40 -2.51
C THR A 259 -18.56 8.76 -2.25
N GLN A 260 -18.05 8.38 -1.10
CA GLN A 260 -16.63 8.58 -0.76
C GLN A 260 -15.74 7.73 -1.68
N ILE A 261 -14.82 8.38 -2.34
CA ILE A 261 -13.81 7.74 -3.20
C ILE A 261 -12.53 7.60 -2.36
N PRO A 262 -11.91 6.39 -2.30
CA PRO A 262 -10.66 6.21 -1.57
C PRO A 262 -9.58 7.09 -2.20
N PHE A 263 -8.88 7.90 -1.39
CA PHE A 263 -7.84 8.82 -1.85
C PHE A 263 -6.43 8.22 -1.71
N GLY A 264 -6.26 7.28 -0.76
CA GLY A 264 -5.00 6.62 -0.48
C GLY A 264 -4.30 6.00 -1.68
N PRO A 265 -4.97 5.29 -2.59
CA PRO A 265 -4.34 4.70 -3.79
C PRO A 265 -3.69 5.74 -4.71
N TYR A 266 -4.30 6.91 -4.84
CA TYR A 266 -3.75 7.99 -5.69
C TYR A 266 -2.55 8.66 -5.03
N LEU A 267 -2.60 8.87 -3.70
CA LEU A 267 -1.46 9.32 -2.91
C LEU A 267 -0.30 8.32 -2.99
N ALA A 268 -0.59 7.03 -2.80
CA ALA A 268 0.40 5.96 -2.85
C ALA A 268 1.10 5.91 -4.22
N ALA A 269 0.33 5.98 -5.32
CA ALA A 269 0.87 5.98 -6.67
C ALA A 269 1.74 7.22 -6.95
N ALA A 270 1.25 8.41 -6.58
CA ALA A 270 1.98 9.67 -6.75
C ALA A 270 3.28 9.69 -5.92
N GLY A 271 3.22 9.24 -4.67
CA GLY A 271 4.38 9.14 -3.79
C GLY A 271 5.40 8.12 -4.28
N TRP A 272 4.95 6.95 -4.75
CA TRP A 272 5.82 5.94 -5.34
C TRP A 272 6.54 6.44 -6.61
N LEU A 273 5.82 7.12 -7.51
CA LEU A 273 6.44 7.76 -8.68
C LEU A 273 7.43 8.85 -8.27
N SER A 274 7.13 9.60 -7.21
CA SER A 274 8.04 10.62 -6.68
C SER A 274 9.28 10.00 -6.03
N LEU A 275 9.21 8.80 -5.47
CA LEU A 275 10.38 8.07 -4.96
C LEU A 275 11.33 7.67 -6.10
N LEU A 276 10.79 7.23 -7.23
CA LEU A 276 11.59 6.78 -8.37
C LEU A 276 12.11 7.95 -9.21
N TYR A 277 11.28 8.94 -9.49
CA TYR A 277 11.52 9.98 -10.48
C TYR A 277 11.49 11.39 -9.88
N GLY A 278 11.69 11.54 -8.57
CA GLY A 278 11.52 12.81 -7.86
C GLY A 278 12.38 13.94 -8.42
N GLU A 279 13.63 13.68 -8.77
CA GLU A 279 14.50 14.70 -9.37
C GLU A 279 14.01 15.16 -10.75
N GLN A 280 13.57 14.21 -11.59
CA GLN A 280 13.06 14.51 -12.92
C GLN A 280 11.75 15.30 -12.84
N LEU A 281 10.85 14.87 -11.93
CA LEU A 281 9.57 15.54 -11.68
C LEU A 281 9.80 16.97 -11.16
N ASN A 282 10.75 17.14 -10.26
CA ASN A 282 11.10 18.45 -9.72
C ASN A 282 11.67 19.38 -10.79
N ARG A 283 12.62 18.89 -11.61
CA ARG A 283 13.16 19.65 -12.75
C ARG A 283 12.08 20.02 -13.76
N PHE A 284 11.19 19.08 -14.09
CA PHE A 284 10.08 19.33 -15.01
C PHE A 284 9.15 20.43 -14.46
N TYR A 285 8.77 20.34 -13.19
CA TYR A 285 7.90 21.33 -12.55
C TYR A 285 8.53 22.75 -12.56
N PHE A 286 9.80 22.87 -12.15
CA PHE A 286 10.47 24.16 -12.13
C PHE A 286 10.86 24.71 -13.52
N SER A 287 10.79 23.90 -14.57
CA SER A 287 10.98 24.39 -15.95
C SER A 287 9.77 25.15 -16.49
N PHE A 288 8.61 25.08 -15.81
CA PHE A 288 7.38 25.82 -16.17
C PHE A 288 7.12 27.06 -15.31
N LEU A 289 7.93 27.26 -14.26
CA LEU A 289 7.86 28.45 -13.39
C LEU A 289 8.97 29.43 -13.76
#